data_778e200507da179333daedfb22791752
#
_entry.id   778e200507da179333daedfb22791752
#
_cell.length_a   1.000
_cell.length_b   1.000
_cell.length_c   1.000
_cell.angle_alpha   90.00
_cell.angle_beta   90.00
_cell.angle_gamma   90.00
#
_symmetry.space_group_name_H-M   'P 1'
#
loop_
_entity.id
_entity.type
_entity.pdbx_description
1 polymer ?
#
loop_
_entity_poly.entity_id
_entity_poly.type
_entity_poly.pdbx_seq_one_letter_code
_entity_poly.pdbx_strand_id
1 'polypeptide(L)'
;MKNVRVIKDGAIQRVGNISVTPIFTPGHAPGSTTWTWQSCEGSKCLNLVYADSISAVAGPGYRYSDHPDVIAQLRRSINRLGELPCDIVVSTHPSATGLDAKIQKRAAMKSGDADPFVDQGCKALAANALKGLEAQLAKEKK
;
A
#
# COMPACT_ATOMS: atom_id res chain seq x y z
N MET A 1 -25.59 -9.64 6.29
CA MET A 1 -25.52 -8.56 5.29
C MET A 1 -26.34 -8.99 4.07
N LYS A 2 -27.24 -8.15 3.62
CA LYS A 2 -27.94 -8.35 2.33
C LYS A 2 -27.14 -7.62 1.26
N ASN A 3 -26.91 -8.23 0.11
CA ASN A 3 -26.21 -7.64 -1.06
C ASN A 3 -24.67 -7.50 -0.94
N VAL A 4 -24.00 -8.54 -0.48
CA VAL A 4 -22.52 -8.63 -0.61
C VAL A 4 -22.18 -9.07 -2.03
N ARG A 5 -21.33 -8.30 -2.71
CA ARG A 5 -20.81 -8.64 -4.04
C ARG A 5 -19.32 -8.92 -3.96
N VAL A 6 -18.90 -10.07 -4.47
CA VAL A 6 -17.48 -10.41 -4.58
C VAL A 6 -16.85 -9.57 -5.70
N ILE A 7 -15.75 -8.90 -5.40
CA ILE A 7 -14.95 -8.18 -6.39
C ILE A 7 -13.84 -9.09 -6.93
N LYS A 8 -13.35 -8.76 -8.14
CA LYS A 8 -12.20 -9.43 -8.75
C LYS A 8 -11.01 -8.48 -8.77
N ASP A 9 -9.82 -9.05 -8.72
CA ASP A 9 -8.57 -8.31 -8.86
C ASP A 9 -8.54 -7.50 -10.17
N GLY A 10 -8.18 -6.23 -10.08
CA GLY A 10 -8.16 -5.31 -11.22
C GLY A 10 -9.53 -4.86 -11.75
N ALA A 11 -10.64 -5.38 -11.23
CA ALA A 11 -11.97 -5.05 -11.73
C ALA A 11 -12.47 -3.71 -11.18
N ILE A 12 -12.54 -2.71 -12.04
CA ILE A 12 -12.96 -1.34 -11.68
C ILE A 12 -14.31 -1.34 -10.99
N GLN A 13 -14.36 -0.70 -9.83
CA GLN A 13 -15.59 -0.42 -9.09
C GLN A 13 -15.92 1.06 -9.23
N ARG A 14 -17.20 1.39 -9.48
CA ARG A 14 -17.69 2.77 -9.55
C ARG A 14 -18.41 3.13 -8.25
N VAL A 15 -17.99 4.26 -7.65
CA VAL A 15 -18.63 4.83 -6.46
C VAL A 15 -18.93 6.29 -6.79
N GLY A 16 -20.17 6.58 -7.15
CA GLY A 16 -20.54 7.90 -7.71
C GLY A 16 -19.77 8.19 -9.00
N ASN A 17 -19.06 9.29 -9.03
CA ASN A 17 -18.20 9.72 -10.15
C ASN A 17 -16.75 9.19 -10.06
N ILE A 18 -16.41 8.46 -9.02
CA ILE A 18 -15.06 7.91 -8.82
C ILE A 18 -15.02 6.47 -9.31
N SER A 19 -13.94 6.13 -10.02
CA SER A 19 -13.60 4.76 -10.41
C SER A 19 -12.41 4.29 -9.59
N VAL A 20 -12.59 3.24 -8.79
CA VAL A 20 -11.52 2.66 -7.96
C VAL A 20 -11.20 1.25 -8.45
N THR A 21 -9.93 0.89 -8.44
CA THR A 21 -9.45 -0.42 -8.87
C THR A 21 -8.88 -1.18 -7.69
N PRO A 22 -9.44 -2.34 -7.31
CA PRO A 22 -8.86 -3.22 -6.31
C PRO A 22 -7.64 -3.94 -6.89
N ILE A 23 -6.56 -3.92 -6.17
CA ILE A 23 -5.33 -4.64 -6.45
C ILE A 23 -5.10 -5.60 -5.29
N PHE A 24 -5.27 -6.90 -5.52
CA PHE A 24 -5.08 -7.87 -4.46
C PHE A 24 -3.62 -7.96 -4.06
N THR A 25 -3.35 -7.76 -2.78
CA THR A 25 -2.02 -7.75 -2.18
C THR A 25 -1.95 -8.68 -0.97
N PRO A 26 -2.26 -10.01 -1.16
CA PRO A 26 -2.25 -10.97 -0.06
C PRO A 26 -0.83 -11.21 0.49
N GLY A 27 -0.77 -11.74 1.72
CA GLY A 27 0.47 -12.12 2.39
C GLY A 27 0.56 -11.64 3.83
N HIS A 28 0.21 -10.38 4.11
CA HIS A 28 -0.02 -9.91 5.48
C HIS A 28 -1.33 -10.49 6.03
N ALA A 29 -2.37 -10.40 5.23
CA ALA A 29 -3.63 -11.10 5.45
C ALA A 29 -4.11 -11.74 4.12
N PRO A 30 -4.89 -12.82 4.15
CA PRO A 30 -5.34 -13.51 2.94
C PRO A 30 -6.18 -12.62 2.01
N GLY A 31 -6.95 -11.69 2.57
CA GLY A 31 -7.85 -10.79 1.84
C GLY A 31 -7.31 -9.38 1.63
N SER A 32 -6.02 -9.13 1.88
CA SER A 32 -5.42 -7.80 1.74
C SER A 32 -5.63 -7.25 0.34
N THR A 33 -6.14 -6.02 0.28
CA THR A 33 -6.48 -5.35 -0.96
C THR A 33 -6.02 -3.90 -0.93
N THR A 34 -5.13 -3.57 -1.83
CA THR A 34 -4.72 -2.20 -2.14
C THR A 34 -5.72 -1.60 -3.12
N TRP A 35 -6.04 -0.31 -2.98
CA TRP A 35 -6.96 0.39 -3.88
C TRP A 35 -6.23 1.50 -4.61
N THR A 36 -6.51 1.65 -5.89
CA THR A 36 -5.94 2.73 -6.70
C THR A 36 -7.01 3.45 -7.50
N TRP A 37 -6.85 4.76 -7.63
CA TRP A 37 -7.71 5.61 -8.44
C TRP A 37 -6.95 6.85 -8.90
N GLN A 38 -7.55 7.57 -9.83
CA GLN A 38 -7.05 8.86 -10.27
C GLN A 38 -7.96 9.96 -9.73
N SER A 39 -7.37 11.06 -9.25
CA SER A 39 -8.06 12.27 -8.84
C SER A 39 -7.50 13.46 -9.61
N CYS A 40 -8.39 14.32 -10.11
CA CYS A 40 -8.03 15.44 -10.96
C CYS A 40 -8.53 16.76 -10.38
N GLU A 41 -7.71 17.79 -10.51
CA GLU A 41 -8.09 19.19 -10.30
C GLU A 41 -7.79 19.94 -11.60
N GLY A 42 -8.84 20.34 -12.31
CA GLY A 42 -8.73 20.85 -13.66
C GLY A 42 -8.11 19.82 -14.61
N SER A 43 -7.01 20.18 -15.27
CA SER A 43 -6.27 19.28 -16.17
C SER A 43 -5.18 18.45 -15.47
N LYS A 44 -4.89 18.72 -14.19
CA LYS A 44 -3.88 17.99 -13.43
C LYS A 44 -4.51 16.80 -12.72
N CYS A 45 -4.05 15.60 -13.08
CA CYS A 45 -4.50 14.36 -12.48
C CYS A 45 -3.34 13.68 -11.74
N LEU A 46 -3.64 13.08 -10.58
CA LEU A 46 -2.70 12.31 -9.78
C LEU A 46 -3.23 10.90 -9.56
N ASN A 47 -2.32 9.93 -9.55
CA ASN A 47 -2.60 8.54 -9.22
C ASN A 47 -2.47 8.36 -7.71
N LEU A 48 -3.56 7.96 -7.07
CA LEU A 48 -3.62 7.73 -5.64
C LEU A 48 -3.65 6.23 -5.36
N VAL A 49 -2.93 5.84 -4.34
CA VAL A 49 -2.88 4.46 -3.84
C VAL A 49 -3.20 4.45 -2.35
N TYR A 50 -4.22 3.70 -1.98
CA TYR A 50 -4.46 3.31 -0.59
C TYR A 50 -3.92 1.89 -0.41
N ALA A 51 -2.72 1.78 0.16
CA ALA A 51 -2.05 0.52 0.37
C ALA A 51 -2.56 -0.17 1.64
N ASP A 52 -3.05 -1.39 1.51
CA ASP A 52 -3.22 -2.28 2.66
C ASP A 52 -1.85 -2.69 3.22
N SER A 53 -1.84 -3.29 4.41
CA SER A 53 -0.59 -3.73 5.02
C SER A 53 0.11 -4.77 4.16
N ILE A 54 1.40 -4.52 3.91
CA ILE A 54 2.33 -5.45 3.25
C ILE A 54 3.52 -5.77 4.16
N SER A 55 3.34 -5.59 5.47
CA SER A 55 4.37 -5.84 6.48
C SER A 55 4.41 -7.30 6.89
N ALA A 56 5.61 -7.81 7.16
CA ALA A 56 5.83 -9.14 7.74
C ALA A 56 5.88 -9.06 9.27
N VAL A 57 4.76 -8.74 9.90
CA VAL A 57 4.62 -8.72 11.35
C VAL A 57 4.01 -10.04 11.81
N ALA A 58 4.78 -10.80 12.60
CA ALA A 58 4.34 -12.08 13.16
C ALA A 58 3.76 -11.88 14.56
N GLY A 59 2.61 -12.49 14.81
CA GLY A 59 2.06 -12.65 16.16
C GLY A 59 2.81 -13.72 16.97
N PRO A 60 2.52 -13.86 18.28
CA PRO A 60 3.11 -14.89 19.09
C PRO A 60 2.92 -16.29 18.49
N GLY A 61 4.01 -17.04 18.35
CA GLY A 61 3.98 -18.42 17.83
C GLY A 61 3.86 -18.56 16.31
N TYR A 62 3.71 -17.48 15.55
CA TYR A 62 3.71 -17.52 14.09
C TYR A 62 5.12 -17.27 13.53
N ARG A 63 5.55 -18.12 12.61
CA ARG A 63 6.83 -17.99 11.89
C ARG A 63 6.57 -17.98 10.39
N TYR A 64 7.02 -16.94 9.72
CA TYR A 64 6.92 -16.86 8.25
C TYR A 64 7.71 -17.98 7.57
N SER A 65 8.85 -18.38 8.15
CA SER A 65 9.69 -19.47 7.62
C SER A 65 8.97 -20.81 7.47
N ASP A 66 7.91 -21.02 8.24
CA ASP A 66 7.10 -22.24 8.18
C ASP A 66 6.00 -22.16 7.09
N HIS A 67 5.86 -21.01 6.43
CA HIS A 67 4.83 -20.71 5.42
C HIS A 67 5.43 -20.13 4.13
N PRO A 68 6.16 -20.94 3.34
CA PRO A 68 6.85 -20.45 2.14
C PRO A 68 5.90 -19.89 1.07
N ASP A 69 4.67 -20.39 1.01
CA ASP A 69 3.61 -19.88 0.14
C ASP A 69 3.19 -18.45 0.51
N VAL A 70 3.06 -18.15 1.80
CA VAL A 70 2.74 -16.81 2.32
C VAL A 70 3.89 -15.84 2.03
N ILE A 71 5.14 -16.28 2.22
CA ILE A 71 6.32 -15.47 1.85
C ILE A 71 6.28 -15.14 0.35
N ALA A 72 6.02 -16.14 -0.50
CA ALA A 72 5.95 -15.94 -1.93
C ALA A 72 4.81 -14.99 -2.33
N GLN A 73 3.64 -15.08 -1.68
CA GLN A 73 2.53 -14.16 -1.88
C GLN A 73 2.91 -12.73 -1.47
N LEU A 74 3.49 -12.57 -0.28
CA LEU A 74 3.88 -11.26 0.24
C LEU A 74 4.93 -10.58 -0.66
N ARG A 75 5.93 -11.33 -1.14
CA ARG A 75 6.92 -10.81 -2.10
C ARG A 75 6.26 -10.33 -3.40
N ARG A 76 5.32 -11.10 -3.97
CA ARG A 76 4.58 -10.69 -5.16
C ARG A 76 3.77 -9.42 -4.91
N SER A 77 3.10 -9.32 -3.76
CA SER A 77 2.31 -8.16 -3.37
C SER A 77 3.17 -6.91 -3.18
N ILE A 78 4.34 -7.05 -2.54
CA ILE A 78 5.33 -5.98 -2.37
C ILE A 78 5.82 -5.47 -3.74
N ASN A 79 6.22 -6.38 -4.63
CA ASN A 79 6.67 -5.99 -5.96
C ASN A 79 5.57 -5.29 -6.75
N ARG A 80 4.36 -5.87 -6.75
CA ARG A 80 3.19 -5.29 -7.41
C ARG A 80 2.88 -3.88 -6.94
N LEU A 81 2.94 -3.63 -5.63
CA LEU A 81 2.74 -2.28 -5.08
C LEU A 81 3.79 -1.30 -5.60
N GLY A 82 5.05 -1.72 -5.65
CA GLY A 82 6.16 -0.87 -6.12
C GLY A 82 6.08 -0.50 -7.61
N GLU A 83 5.32 -1.26 -8.41
CA GLU A 83 5.13 -1.07 -9.84
C GLU A 83 3.88 -0.25 -10.19
N LEU A 84 3.00 0.05 -9.22
CA LEU A 84 1.80 0.83 -9.49
C LEU A 84 2.14 2.26 -9.91
N PRO A 85 1.37 2.85 -10.86
CA PRO A 85 1.32 4.29 -11.03
C PRO A 85 0.91 4.94 -9.70
N CYS A 86 1.79 5.76 -9.11
CA CYS A 86 1.63 6.20 -7.73
C CYS A 86 2.28 7.55 -7.53
N ASP A 87 1.47 8.61 -7.56
CA ASP A 87 1.92 9.95 -7.22
C ASP A 87 1.78 10.18 -5.71
N ILE A 88 0.70 9.66 -5.11
CA ILE A 88 0.41 9.75 -3.69
C ILE A 88 0.11 8.36 -3.14
N VAL A 89 0.76 7.98 -2.03
CA VAL A 89 0.39 6.78 -1.27
C VAL A 89 0.01 7.11 0.16
N VAL A 90 -1.09 6.50 0.60
CA VAL A 90 -1.48 6.39 2.02
C VAL A 90 -1.62 4.91 2.37
N SER A 91 -1.45 4.57 3.64
CA SER A 91 -1.49 3.17 4.09
C SER A 91 -2.38 3.02 5.32
N THR A 92 -2.86 1.80 5.55
CA THR A 92 -3.53 1.38 6.79
C THR A 92 -2.67 1.67 8.04
N HIS A 93 -1.34 1.74 7.86
CA HIS A 93 -0.39 2.15 8.89
C HIS A 93 0.21 3.51 8.55
N PRO A 94 -0.26 4.62 9.14
CA PRO A 94 0.17 5.98 8.82
C PRO A 94 1.69 6.18 8.87
N SER A 95 2.35 5.57 9.85
CA SER A 95 3.81 5.64 10.00
C SER A 95 4.59 5.04 8.83
N ALA A 96 4.01 4.03 8.14
CA ALA A 96 4.68 3.38 7.01
C ALA A 96 4.86 4.31 5.80
N THR A 97 4.04 5.37 5.69
CA THR A 97 4.11 6.38 4.64
C THR A 97 4.59 7.74 5.15
N GLY A 98 4.95 7.85 6.44
CA GLY A 98 5.37 9.10 7.06
C GLY A 98 4.26 10.16 7.11
N LEU A 99 2.99 9.73 7.28
CA LEU A 99 1.82 10.59 7.17
C LEU A 99 1.90 11.84 8.06
N ASP A 100 2.29 11.67 9.34
CA ASP A 100 2.34 12.79 10.29
C ASP A 100 3.36 13.86 9.86
N ALA A 101 4.53 13.43 9.38
CA ALA A 101 5.55 14.34 8.86
C ALA A 101 5.08 15.06 7.60
N LYS A 102 4.34 14.39 6.73
CA LYS A 102 3.75 14.99 5.51
C LYS A 102 2.70 16.03 5.87
N ILE A 103 1.84 15.74 6.85
CA ILE A 103 0.82 16.70 7.35
C ILE A 103 1.50 17.95 7.90
N GLN A 104 2.53 17.80 8.74
CA GLN A 104 3.26 18.94 9.31
C GLN A 104 3.95 19.77 8.22
N LYS A 105 4.62 19.13 7.27
CA LYS A 105 5.24 19.81 6.13
C LYS A 105 4.21 20.57 5.30
N ARG A 106 3.06 19.94 5.01
CA ARG A 106 1.99 20.60 4.26
C ARG A 106 1.42 21.82 4.98
N ALA A 107 1.24 21.74 6.29
CA ALA A 107 0.76 22.86 7.11
C ALA A 107 1.74 24.06 7.12
N ALA A 108 3.04 23.80 6.90
CA ALA A 108 4.08 24.82 6.86
C ALA A 108 4.42 25.31 5.43
N MET A 109 3.74 24.80 4.38
CA MET A 109 4.00 25.14 2.99
C MET A 109 3.73 26.62 2.69
N LYS A 110 4.58 27.16 1.81
CA LYS A 110 4.41 28.48 1.19
C LYS A 110 3.99 28.33 -0.27
N SER A 111 3.55 29.41 -0.86
CA SER A 111 3.21 29.43 -2.28
C SER A 111 4.45 29.03 -3.12
N GLY A 112 4.29 28.04 -3.99
CA GLY A 112 5.35 27.53 -4.86
C GLY A 112 6.09 26.29 -4.31
N ASP A 113 5.86 25.90 -3.07
CA ASP A 113 6.47 24.69 -2.52
C ASP A 113 5.85 23.42 -3.15
N ALA A 114 6.68 22.37 -3.27
CA ALA A 114 6.21 21.07 -3.71
C ALA A 114 5.37 20.39 -2.62
N ASP A 115 4.23 19.82 -3.02
CA ASP A 115 3.35 19.11 -2.08
C ASP A 115 4.05 17.86 -1.53
N PRO A 116 4.24 17.73 -0.20
CA PRO A 116 4.94 16.61 0.42
C PRO A 116 4.22 15.26 0.28
N PHE A 117 2.97 15.27 -0.16
CA PHE A 117 2.23 14.03 -0.46
C PHE A 117 2.54 13.48 -1.85
N VAL A 118 2.99 14.32 -2.80
CA VAL A 118 3.34 13.91 -4.16
C VAL A 118 4.80 13.48 -4.20
N ASP A 119 5.08 12.27 -3.70
CA ASP A 119 6.44 11.77 -3.48
C ASP A 119 6.75 10.42 -4.14
N GLN A 120 5.80 9.87 -4.92
CA GLN A 120 5.91 8.54 -5.54
C GLN A 120 6.24 7.43 -4.52
N GLY A 121 5.65 7.55 -3.33
CA GLY A 121 6.03 6.77 -2.14
C GLY A 121 5.79 5.25 -2.22
N CYS A 122 5.09 4.74 -3.24
CA CYS A 122 4.84 3.29 -3.38
C CYS A 122 6.14 2.50 -3.51
N LYS A 123 7.14 3.00 -4.25
CA LYS A 123 8.45 2.34 -4.38
C LYS A 123 9.18 2.28 -3.05
N ALA A 124 9.17 3.37 -2.30
CA ALA A 124 9.80 3.45 -0.98
C ALA A 124 9.08 2.53 0.03
N LEU A 125 7.74 2.52 0.01
CA LEU A 125 6.93 1.63 0.85
C LEU A 125 7.22 0.16 0.55
N ALA A 126 7.26 -0.22 -0.72
CA ALA A 126 7.59 -1.58 -1.16
C ALA A 126 9.03 -1.98 -0.75
N ALA A 127 10.02 -1.12 -0.95
CA ALA A 127 11.40 -1.39 -0.56
C ALA A 127 11.54 -1.59 0.95
N ASN A 128 10.87 -0.77 1.75
CA ASN A 128 10.87 -0.89 3.21
C ASN A 128 10.17 -2.18 3.67
N ALA A 129 9.06 -2.55 3.04
CA ALA A 129 8.36 -3.80 3.33
C ALA A 129 9.21 -5.04 3.00
N LEU A 130 9.91 -5.03 1.86
CA LEU A 130 10.83 -6.12 1.49
C LEU A 130 11.97 -6.25 2.51
N LYS A 131 12.58 -5.12 2.89
CA LYS A 131 13.61 -5.10 3.93
C LYS A 131 13.09 -5.64 5.27
N GLY A 132 11.85 -5.29 5.64
CA GLY A 132 11.19 -5.79 6.85
C GLY A 132 10.98 -7.31 6.81
N LEU A 133 10.54 -7.84 5.66
CA LEU A 133 10.37 -9.29 5.45
C LEU A 133 11.70 -10.03 5.60
N GLU A 134 12.77 -9.56 4.95
CA GLU A 134 14.10 -10.18 5.07
C GLU A 134 14.62 -10.16 6.50
N ALA A 135 14.42 -9.04 7.20
CA ALA A 135 14.81 -8.92 8.61
C ALA A 135 14.02 -9.89 9.52
N GLN A 136 12.72 -10.09 9.25
CA GLN A 136 11.89 -11.05 9.98
C GLN A 136 12.38 -12.48 9.74
N LEU A 137 12.59 -12.87 8.49
CA LEU A 137 13.10 -14.20 8.13
C LEU A 137 14.49 -14.48 8.72
N ALA A 138 15.35 -13.46 8.78
CA ALA A 138 16.67 -13.59 9.42
C ALA A 138 16.58 -13.83 10.94
N LYS A 139 15.60 -13.23 11.63
CA LYS A 139 15.36 -13.48 13.06
C LYS A 139 14.86 -14.91 13.32
N GLU A 140 14.11 -15.48 12.39
CA GLU A 140 13.52 -16.80 12.54
C GLU A 140 14.53 -17.94 12.31
N LYS A 141 15.69 -17.66 11.73
CA LYS A 141 16.78 -18.63 11.54
C LYS A 141 17.64 -18.86 12.79
N LYS A 142 17.45 -18.04 13.83
CA LYS A 142 18.14 -18.13 15.11
C LYS A 142 17.34 -18.94 16.12
#